data_54268ca27f67d3b865478ff3fcdf139a
#
_entry.id   54268ca27f67d3b865478ff3fcdf139a
#
_cell.length_a   1.000
_cell.length_b   1.000
_cell.length_c   1.000
_cell.angle_alpha   90.00
_cell.angle_beta   90.00
_cell.angle_gamma   90.00
#
_symmetry.space_group_name_H-M   'P 1'
#
loop_
_entity.id
_entity.type
_entity.pdbx_description
1 polymer ?
#
loop_
_entity_poly.entity_id
_entity_poly.type
_entity_poly.pdbx_seq_one_letter_code
_entity_poly.pdbx_strand_id
1 'polypeptide(L)'
;LDIEWGNHDILWMGAAAGSKACIATVVRNNLKYNNTKILENSYGISLRNLALFAEKIYPNEEPMKAALKAISVMLFKLEGQVILRNPDYNMTDKLLLHKVNVEKQTVEIDGTEHAIKEEAFPTVNFDSGDIEDVYQLSEEEEQVMEGLRMAFVNSIRLRQHIEFLYQKGSMYRIFNGNLLYHGCVPLDESGNLEGVAFGKKRYHGREYLDYAERIARRAWSKDVRQKDRDFMWYLWCGRKSPLSGRNIKTFERTYVLDENTWFEQSNPYYKFYHEEKVCNMILHEFGLYSESSHIINGHTPVRTSKGEHPVRANGKLLVIDGGFCKSYHKTTGIAGYTLIFNSHGIRIKSHQPFQSVYAALEENKDIESKSELVETEKERLMVRDTDSGKKIKEDIDGLKMLLQAYRNGDFEI
;
A
#
# COMPACT_ATOMS: atom_id res chain seq x y z
N LEU A 1 -2.62 4.47 -19.63
CA LEU A 1 -2.74 3.69 -18.42
C LEU A 1 -2.11 4.46 -17.27
N ASP A 2 -2.85 4.62 -16.18
CA ASP A 2 -2.41 5.22 -14.93
C ASP A 2 -2.68 4.23 -13.79
N ILE A 3 -1.87 4.29 -12.73
CA ILE A 3 -1.93 3.39 -11.58
C ILE A 3 -1.83 4.23 -10.30
N GLU A 4 -2.81 4.15 -9.42
CA GLU A 4 -2.69 4.68 -8.07
C GLU A 4 -2.01 3.63 -7.21
N TRP A 5 -0.80 3.97 -6.68
CA TRP A 5 -0.02 3.04 -5.87
C TRP A 5 -0.78 2.62 -4.62
N GLY A 6 -0.87 1.31 -4.40
CA GLY A 6 -1.37 0.75 -3.18
C GLY A 6 -0.27 0.47 -2.16
N ASN A 7 -0.66 0.14 -0.93
CA ASN A 7 0.28 -0.22 0.13
C ASN A 7 1.08 -1.48 -0.21
N HIS A 8 0.49 -2.45 -0.92
CA HIS A 8 1.24 -3.62 -1.40
C HIS A 8 2.23 -3.26 -2.50
N ASP A 9 1.89 -2.36 -3.42
CA ASP A 9 2.81 -1.88 -4.45
C ASP A 9 4.01 -1.20 -3.82
N ILE A 10 3.78 -0.27 -2.89
CA ILE A 10 4.84 0.48 -2.20
C ILE A 10 5.76 -0.45 -1.41
N LEU A 11 5.23 -1.54 -0.85
CA LEU A 11 6.01 -2.55 -0.16
C LEU A 11 7.01 -3.24 -1.10
N TRP A 12 6.56 -3.67 -2.29
CA TRP A 12 7.42 -4.28 -3.31
C TRP A 12 8.39 -3.26 -3.92
N MET A 13 7.95 -2.02 -4.13
CA MET A 13 8.81 -0.91 -4.58
C MET A 13 9.93 -0.65 -3.58
N GLY A 14 9.62 -0.63 -2.27
CA GLY A 14 10.59 -0.50 -1.20
C GLY A 14 11.56 -1.68 -1.12
N ALA A 15 11.09 -2.90 -1.30
CA ALA A 15 11.92 -4.09 -1.33
C ALA A 15 12.90 -4.06 -2.52
N ALA A 16 12.45 -3.72 -3.72
CA ALA A 16 13.29 -3.56 -4.90
C ALA A 16 14.30 -2.40 -4.77
N ALA A 17 13.97 -1.36 -4.00
CA ALA A 17 14.89 -0.27 -3.64
C ALA A 17 15.90 -0.64 -2.55
N GLY A 18 15.86 -1.88 -2.04
CA GLY A 18 16.78 -2.42 -1.05
C GLY A 18 16.46 -2.08 0.41
N SER A 19 15.20 -1.74 0.74
CA SER A 19 14.73 -1.62 2.13
C SER A 19 14.64 -3.00 2.77
N LYS A 20 15.54 -3.31 3.72
CA LYS A 20 15.56 -4.61 4.41
C LYS A 20 14.23 -4.90 5.13
N ALA A 21 13.61 -3.90 5.76
CA ALA A 21 12.31 -4.07 6.42
C ALA A 21 11.19 -4.42 5.42
N CYS A 22 11.15 -3.77 4.25
CA CYS A 22 10.22 -4.13 3.18
C CYS A 22 10.49 -5.54 2.64
N ILE A 23 11.75 -5.91 2.43
CA ILE A 23 12.15 -7.25 1.96
C ILE A 23 11.70 -8.32 2.97
N ALA A 24 12.00 -8.15 4.25
CA ALA A 24 11.59 -9.09 5.28
C ALA A 24 10.06 -9.23 5.34
N THR A 25 9.33 -8.11 5.19
CA THR A 25 7.85 -8.12 5.13
C THR A 25 7.34 -8.88 3.91
N VAL A 26 7.91 -8.66 2.71
CA VAL A 26 7.52 -9.38 1.48
C VAL A 26 7.78 -10.87 1.62
N VAL A 27 8.99 -11.26 2.09
CA VAL A 27 9.36 -12.68 2.26
C VAL A 27 8.43 -13.35 3.27
N ARG A 28 8.23 -12.71 4.45
CA ARG A 28 7.35 -13.21 5.48
C ARG A 28 5.91 -13.41 4.99
N ASN A 29 5.37 -12.44 4.26
CA ASN A 29 4.01 -12.54 3.71
C ASN A 29 3.89 -13.70 2.71
N ASN A 30 4.87 -13.88 1.82
CA ASN A 30 4.86 -14.98 0.86
C ASN A 30 4.99 -16.35 1.54
N LEU A 31 5.80 -16.49 2.59
CA LEU A 31 5.87 -17.71 3.42
C LEU A 31 4.54 -17.96 4.14
N LYS A 32 3.98 -16.96 4.83
CA LYS A 32 2.73 -17.07 5.59
C LYS A 32 1.55 -17.53 4.73
N TYR A 33 1.47 -17.08 3.50
CA TYR A 33 0.37 -17.41 2.56
C TYR A 33 0.73 -18.51 1.55
N ASN A 34 1.84 -19.22 1.77
CA ASN A 34 2.32 -20.30 0.89
C ASN A 34 2.42 -19.89 -0.60
N ASN A 35 3.01 -18.71 -0.83
CA ASN A 35 3.12 -18.09 -2.15
C ASN A 35 4.57 -17.83 -2.58
N THR A 36 5.51 -18.64 -2.10
CA THR A 36 6.96 -18.48 -2.36
C THR A 36 7.33 -18.64 -3.82
N LYS A 37 6.50 -19.34 -4.61
CA LYS A 37 6.69 -19.50 -6.06
C LYS A 37 6.82 -18.17 -6.80
N ILE A 38 6.19 -17.10 -6.33
CA ILE A 38 6.33 -15.76 -6.91
C ILE A 38 7.78 -15.27 -6.74
N LEU A 39 8.37 -15.43 -5.56
CA LEU A 39 9.75 -15.03 -5.31
C LEU A 39 10.73 -15.84 -6.16
N GLU A 40 10.65 -17.17 -6.09
CA GLU A 40 11.63 -18.06 -6.70
C GLU A 40 11.44 -18.17 -8.21
N ASN A 41 10.24 -18.55 -8.69
CA ASN A 41 10.00 -18.84 -10.09
C ASN A 41 9.80 -17.59 -10.94
N SER A 42 9.15 -16.53 -10.37
CA SER A 42 8.84 -15.34 -11.15
C SER A 42 9.98 -14.32 -11.13
N TYR A 43 10.64 -14.15 -9.97
CA TYR A 43 11.66 -13.11 -9.78
C TYR A 43 13.08 -13.65 -9.57
N GLY A 44 13.25 -14.98 -9.47
CA GLY A 44 14.57 -15.61 -9.24
C GLY A 44 15.19 -15.30 -7.86
N ILE A 45 14.33 -14.96 -6.88
CA ILE A 45 14.75 -14.64 -5.51
C ILE A 45 14.75 -15.92 -4.69
N SER A 46 15.93 -16.52 -4.48
CA SER A 46 16.07 -17.76 -3.73
C SER A 46 15.94 -17.56 -2.23
N LEU A 47 15.15 -18.41 -1.58
CA LEU A 47 15.01 -18.46 -0.13
C LEU A 47 15.93 -19.49 0.54
N ARG A 48 16.85 -20.11 -0.21
CA ARG A 48 17.70 -21.20 0.28
C ARG A 48 18.53 -20.82 1.52
N ASN A 49 19.16 -19.63 1.51
CA ASN A 49 20.00 -19.21 2.64
C ASN A 49 19.16 -18.98 3.90
N LEU A 50 17.95 -18.43 3.75
CA LEU A 50 17.01 -18.31 4.84
C LEU A 50 16.57 -19.67 5.39
N ALA A 51 16.31 -20.65 4.51
CA ALA A 51 15.90 -21.99 4.91
C ALA A 51 17.02 -22.71 5.69
N LEU A 52 18.27 -22.66 5.21
CA LEU A 52 19.40 -23.24 5.89
C LEU A 52 19.70 -22.60 7.25
N PHE A 53 19.59 -21.28 7.33
CA PHE A 53 19.72 -20.56 8.60
C PHE A 53 18.60 -20.95 9.57
N ALA A 54 17.38 -20.99 9.09
CA ALA A 54 16.21 -21.34 9.90
C ALA A 54 16.27 -22.78 10.45
N GLU A 55 16.70 -23.75 9.64
CA GLU A 55 16.93 -25.14 10.06
C GLU A 55 17.96 -25.23 11.18
N LYS A 56 19.02 -24.42 11.10
CA LYS A 56 20.06 -24.36 12.12
C LYS A 56 19.54 -23.86 13.47
N ILE A 57 18.70 -22.81 13.47
CA ILE A 57 18.23 -22.17 14.72
C ILE A 57 16.93 -22.75 15.25
N TYR A 58 16.14 -23.42 14.40
CA TYR A 58 14.89 -24.11 14.76
C TYR A 58 14.87 -25.57 14.26
N PRO A 59 15.81 -26.42 14.73
CA PRO A 59 16.05 -27.75 14.16
C PRO A 59 14.89 -28.74 14.31
N ASN A 60 13.95 -28.47 15.22
CA ASN A 60 12.78 -29.32 15.47
C ASN A 60 11.51 -28.84 14.78
N GLU A 61 11.58 -27.75 14.01
CA GLU A 61 10.43 -27.19 13.30
C GLU A 61 10.35 -27.71 11.86
N GLU A 62 9.16 -27.73 11.32
CA GLU A 62 8.94 -27.97 9.91
C GLU A 62 9.59 -26.82 9.08
N PRO A 63 10.28 -27.12 7.96
CA PRO A 63 11.14 -26.15 7.25
C PRO A 63 10.47 -24.81 6.91
N MET A 64 9.21 -24.84 6.44
CA MET A 64 8.46 -23.61 6.12
C MET A 64 8.10 -22.79 7.35
N LYS A 65 7.80 -23.48 8.46
CA LYS A 65 7.55 -22.81 9.76
C LYS A 65 8.83 -22.23 10.33
N ALA A 66 9.93 -22.98 10.29
CA ALA A 66 11.23 -22.47 10.72
C ALA A 66 11.63 -21.21 9.94
N ALA A 67 11.50 -21.23 8.61
CA ALA A 67 11.77 -20.05 7.78
C ALA A 67 10.85 -18.86 8.11
N LEU A 68 9.56 -19.12 8.36
CA LEU A 68 8.62 -18.07 8.77
C LEU A 68 8.95 -17.48 10.14
N LYS A 69 9.36 -18.31 11.12
CA LYS A 69 9.83 -17.87 12.44
C LYS A 69 11.07 -17.00 12.30
N ALA A 70 12.10 -17.49 11.60
CA ALA A 70 13.35 -16.78 11.40
C ALA A 70 13.15 -15.40 10.75
N ILE A 71 12.45 -15.34 9.63
CA ILE A 71 12.21 -14.06 8.95
C ILE A 71 11.30 -13.13 9.76
N SER A 72 10.41 -13.65 10.62
CA SER A 72 9.57 -12.83 11.48
C SER A 72 10.39 -12.15 12.57
N VAL A 73 11.33 -12.84 13.20
CA VAL A 73 12.26 -12.23 14.18
C VAL A 73 13.12 -11.17 13.51
N MET A 74 13.74 -11.47 12.35
CA MET A 74 14.49 -10.48 11.57
C MET A 74 13.64 -9.26 11.22
N LEU A 75 12.37 -9.47 10.83
CA LEU A 75 11.45 -8.37 10.52
C LEU A 75 11.25 -7.46 11.72
N PHE A 76 10.94 -8.02 12.91
CA PHE A 76 10.71 -7.20 14.11
C PHE A 76 11.96 -6.45 14.56
N LYS A 77 13.15 -7.04 14.38
CA LYS A 77 14.40 -6.32 14.59
C LYS A 77 14.55 -5.14 13.62
N LEU A 78 14.31 -5.36 12.33
CA LEU A 78 14.41 -4.33 11.30
C LEU A 78 13.36 -3.22 11.46
N GLU A 79 12.12 -3.58 11.83
CA GLU A 79 11.06 -2.61 12.17
C GLU A 79 11.49 -1.74 13.35
N GLY A 80 12.04 -2.35 14.41
CA GLY A 80 12.59 -1.61 15.56
C GLY A 80 13.68 -0.64 15.15
N GLN A 81 14.64 -1.05 14.34
CA GLN A 81 15.68 -0.16 13.81
C GLN A 81 15.11 1.02 13.01
N VAL A 82 14.08 0.77 12.16
CA VAL A 82 13.42 1.85 11.41
C VAL A 82 12.76 2.85 12.35
N ILE A 83 12.04 2.36 13.36
CA ILE A 83 11.31 3.20 14.32
C ILE A 83 12.29 4.03 15.17
N LEU A 84 13.36 3.41 15.71
CA LEU A 84 14.37 4.08 16.52
C LEU A 84 15.11 5.18 15.73
N ARG A 85 15.40 4.95 14.44
CA ARG A 85 16.01 5.98 13.57
C ARG A 85 15.06 7.11 13.18
N ASN A 86 13.74 6.88 13.25
CA ASN A 86 12.74 7.83 12.75
C ASN A 86 11.63 8.07 13.79
N PRO A 87 11.92 8.78 14.90
CA PRO A 87 10.94 9.04 15.96
C PRO A 87 9.71 9.82 15.46
N ASP A 88 9.85 10.59 14.40
CA ASP A 88 8.74 11.34 13.77
C ASP A 88 7.62 10.42 13.23
N TYR A 89 7.89 9.12 13.04
CA TYR A 89 6.86 8.17 12.60
C TYR A 89 5.80 7.90 13.68
N ASN A 90 6.08 8.21 14.94
CA ASN A 90 5.17 7.99 16.07
C ASN A 90 4.67 6.52 16.13
N MET A 91 5.60 5.56 16.03
CA MET A 91 5.28 4.13 15.96
C MET A 91 5.94 3.33 17.11
N THR A 92 6.26 3.98 18.23
CA THR A 92 6.92 3.34 19.40
C THR A 92 6.06 2.25 20.03
N ASP A 93 4.74 2.28 19.84
CA ASP A 93 3.81 1.23 20.24
C ASP A 93 4.07 -0.13 19.56
N LYS A 94 4.84 -0.14 18.45
CA LYS A 94 5.29 -1.35 17.76
C LYS A 94 6.62 -1.92 18.27
N LEU A 95 7.30 -1.22 19.16
CA LEU A 95 8.53 -1.69 19.79
C LEU A 95 8.17 -2.69 20.91
N LEU A 96 7.83 -3.91 20.53
CA LEU A 96 7.37 -4.96 21.47
C LEU A 96 8.43 -6.04 21.72
N LEU A 97 9.38 -6.26 20.80
CA LEU A 97 10.35 -7.36 20.93
C LEU A 97 11.17 -7.24 22.22
N HIS A 98 11.64 -6.05 22.61
CA HIS A 98 12.40 -5.82 23.84
C HIS A 98 11.57 -5.96 25.13
N LYS A 99 10.24 -6.05 25.02
CA LYS A 99 9.30 -6.22 26.13
C LYS A 99 8.91 -7.68 26.35
N VAL A 100 9.46 -8.59 25.57
CA VAL A 100 9.21 -10.02 25.71
C VAL A 100 9.93 -10.56 26.94
N ASN A 101 9.22 -11.27 27.79
CA ASN A 101 9.79 -12.09 28.85
C ASN A 101 9.76 -13.56 28.40
N VAL A 102 10.92 -14.09 28.01
CA VAL A 102 11.04 -15.47 27.47
C VAL A 102 10.76 -16.53 28.52
N GLU A 103 11.14 -16.30 29.79
CA GLU A 103 10.92 -17.26 30.86
C GLU A 103 9.43 -17.42 31.21
N LYS A 104 8.70 -16.28 31.28
CA LYS A 104 7.27 -16.26 31.55
C LYS A 104 6.41 -16.48 30.30
N GLN A 105 6.98 -16.45 29.10
CA GLN A 105 6.26 -16.44 27.82
C GLN A 105 5.18 -15.33 27.79
N THR A 106 5.58 -14.10 28.13
CA THR A 106 4.71 -12.91 28.13
C THR A 106 5.35 -11.75 27.38
N VAL A 107 4.52 -10.77 27.00
CA VAL A 107 4.96 -9.47 26.48
C VAL A 107 4.13 -8.36 27.13
N GLU A 108 4.78 -7.24 27.46
CA GLU A 108 4.10 -6.07 27.99
C GLU A 108 3.56 -5.20 26.85
N ILE A 109 2.24 -4.95 26.83
CA ILE A 109 1.57 -4.03 25.91
C ILE A 109 0.73 -3.06 26.74
N ASP A 110 0.97 -1.77 26.58
CA ASP A 110 0.26 -0.68 27.27
C ASP A 110 0.21 -0.87 28.81
N GLY A 111 1.31 -1.38 29.39
CA GLY A 111 1.45 -1.61 30.84
C GLY A 111 0.77 -2.89 31.34
N THR A 112 0.26 -3.73 30.46
CA THR A 112 -0.37 -5.02 30.79
C THR A 112 0.45 -6.18 30.22
N GLU A 113 0.71 -7.23 31.05
CA GLU A 113 1.34 -8.47 30.57
C GLU A 113 0.32 -9.34 29.84
N HIS A 114 0.66 -9.75 28.61
CA HIS A 114 -0.12 -10.67 27.78
C HIS A 114 0.68 -11.92 27.50
N ALA A 115 0.04 -13.08 27.60
CA ALA A 115 0.66 -14.36 27.25
C ALA A 115 0.93 -14.42 25.73
N ILE A 116 2.11 -14.93 25.37
CA ILE A 116 2.47 -15.23 24.00
C ILE A 116 2.43 -16.74 23.75
N LYS A 117 2.38 -17.13 22.48
CA LYS A 117 2.60 -18.52 22.08
C LYS A 117 3.97 -18.95 22.55
N GLU A 118 4.09 -20.22 22.95
CA GLU A 118 5.39 -20.78 23.28
C GLU A 118 6.35 -20.60 22.11
N GLU A 119 7.35 -19.73 22.29
CA GLU A 119 8.24 -19.29 21.24
C GLU A 119 9.64 -19.08 21.79
N ALA A 120 10.63 -19.48 21.00
CA ALA A 120 12.04 -19.22 21.28
C ALA A 120 12.56 -18.11 20.34
N PHE A 121 13.38 -17.22 20.89
CA PHE A 121 14.02 -16.13 20.18
C PHE A 121 15.55 -16.27 20.23
N PRO A 122 16.12 -17.34 19.62
CA PRO A 122 17.52 -17.74 19.86
C PRO A 122 18.55 -16.71 19.37
N THR A 123 18.14 -15.77 18.54
CA THR A 123 19.01 -14.73 17.96
C THR A 123 18.81 -13.36 18.60
N VAL A 124 17.93 -13.24 19.61
CA VAL A 124 17.63 -11.95 20.27
C VAL A 124 18.45 -11.85 21.57
N ASN A 125 19.20 -10.76 21.73
CA ASN A 125 19.95 -10.49 22.95
C ASN A 125 19.10 -9.70 23.94
N PHE A 126 18.38 -10.39 24.84
CA PHE A 126 17.55 -9.76 25.86
C PHE A 126 18.37 -9.25 27.08
N ASP A 127 19.59 -9.71 27.24
CA ASP A 127 20.41 -9.46 28.45
C ASP A 127 21.27 -8.19 28.32
N SER A 128 21.31 -7.54 27.17
CA SER A 128 22.20 -6.41 26.91
C SER A 128 21.88 -5.15 27.73
N GLY A 129 20.65 -5.00 28.18
CA GLY A 129 20.18 -3.78 28.85
C GLY A 129 20.01 -2.55 27.93
N ASP A 130 20.42 -2.67 26.65
CA ASP A 130 20.25 -1.64 25.62
C ASP A 130 19.18 -2.08 24.63
N ILE A 131 18.20 -1.20 24.41
CA ILE A 131 17.10 -1.47 23.48
C ILE A 131 17.61 -1.64 22.04
N GLU A 132 18.66 -0.93 21.64
CA GLU A 132 19.21 -1.03 20.28
C GLU A 132 19.79 -2.41 20.01
N ASP A 133 20.43 -3.02 21.00
CA ASP A 133 21.02 -4.38 20.88
C ASP A 133 19.95 -5.45 20.66
N VAL A 134 18.78 -5.33 21.29
CA VAL A 134 17.65 -6.26 21.08
C VAL A 134 17.18 -6.24 19.62
N TYR A 135 17.24 -5.07 18.98
CA TYR A 135 16.85 -4.90 17.58
C TYR A 135 18.01 -5.07 16.59
N GLN A 136 19.23 -5.38 17.06
CA GLN A 136 20.35 -5.65 16.17
C GLN A 136 20.23 -7.05 15.55
N LEU A 137 20.46 -7.15 14.24
CA LEU A 137 20.60 -8.44 13.58
C LEU A 137 21.86 -9.13 14.06
N SER A 138 21.83 -10.45 14.28
CA SER A 138 23.04 -11.22 14.45
C SER A 138 23.86 -11.22 13.14
N GLU A 139 25.12 -11.58 13.21
CA GLU A 139 25.99 -11.64 12.02
C GLU A 139 25.41 -12.56 10.94
N GLU A 140 24.86 -13.72 11.32
CA GLU A 140 24.25 -14.66 10.38
C GLU A 140 22.92 -14.11 9.81
N GLU A 141 22.10 -13.46 10.62
CA GLU A 141 20.87 -12.77 10.15
C GLU A 141 21.21 -11.66 9.15
N GLU A 142 22.27 -10.89 9.43
CA GLU A 142 22.73 -9.84 8.53
C GLU A 142 23.19 -10.43 7.18
N GLN A 143 23.90 -11.55 7.17
CA GLN A 143 24.30 -12.26 5.95
C GLN A 143 23.09 -12.76 5.15
N VAL A 144 22.08 -13.33 5.82
CA VAL A 144 20.83 -13.76 5.16
C VAL A 144 20.10 -12.57 4.57
N MET A 145 19.93 -11.48 5.33
CA MET A 145 19.24 -10.29 4.86
C MET A 145 19.98 -9.57 3.73
N GLU A 146 21.32 -9.56 3.77
CA GLU A 146 22.10 -8.99 2.67
C GLU A 146 22.00 -9.82 1.40
N GLY A 147 22.03 -11.16 1.53
CA GLY A 147 21.76 -12.07 0.41
C GLY A 147 20.40 -11.84 -0.23
N LEU A 148 19.34 -11.71 0.59
CA LEU A 148 18.01 -11.36 0.11
C LEU A 148 17.99 -9.98 -0.55
N ARG A 149 18.61 -8.97 0.07
CA ARG A 149 18.70 -7.62 -0.49
C ARG A 149 19.33 -7.61 -1.88
N MET A 150 20.45 -8.32 -2.05
CA MET A 150 21.11 -8.45 -3.34
C MET A 150 20.20 -9.15 -4.38
N ALA A 151 19.47 -10.18 -3.97
CA ALA A 151 18.55 -10.89 -4.86
C ALA A 151 17.37 -9.98 -5.33
N PHE A 152 16.78 -9.20 -4.42
CA PHE A 152 15.71 -8.26 -4.76
C PHE A 152 16.18 -7.13 -5.68
N VAL A 153 17.31 -6.49 -5.34
CA VAL A 153 17.85 -5.34 -6.10
C VAL A 153 18.31 -5.75 -7.50
N ASN A 154 18.85 -6.96 -7.66
CA ASN A 154 19.38 -7.45 -8.93
C ASN A 154 18.38 -8.27 -9.77
N SER A 155 17.17 -8.51 -9.28
CA SER A 155 16.14 -9.20 -10.06
C SER A 155 15.68 -8.35 -11.24
N ILE A 156 16.10 -8.73 -12.46
CA ILE A 156 15.79 -7.99 -13.69
C ILE A 156 14.28 -7.85 -13.88
N ARG A 157 13.54 -8.94 -13.72
CA ARG A 157 12.08 -8.93 -13.94
C ARG A 157 11.35 -8.09 -12.88
N LEU A 158 11.76 -8.18 -11.61
CA LEU A 158 11.19 -7.33 -10.57
C LEU A 158 11.47 -5.86 -10.89
N ARG A 159 12.70 -5.53 -11.26
CA ARG A 159 13.08 -4.18 -11.62
C ARG A 159 12.23 -3.61 -12.76
N GLN A 160 11.99 -4.37 -13.83
CA GLN A 160 11.12 -3.96 -14.93
C GLN A 160 9.69 -3.66 -14.47
N HIS A 161 9.12 -4.50 -13.60
CA HIS A 161 7.79 -4.25 -13.05
C HIS A 161 7.75 -3.00 -12.16
N ILE A 162 8.77 -2.79 -11.34
CA ILE A 162 8.85 -1.61 -10.47
C ILE A 162 9.07 -0.32 -11.30
N GLU A 163 9.91 -0.36 -12.33
CA GLU A 163 10.07 0.75 -13.27
C GLU A 163 8.74 1.11 -13.94
N PHE A 164 7.94 0.12 -14.33
CA PHE A 164 6.60 0.34 -14.86
C PHE A 164 5.67 1.02 -13.84
N LEU A 165 5.68 0.58 -12.57
CA LEU A 165 4.92 1.24 -11.50
C LEU A 165 5.34 2.70 -11.31
N TYR A 166 6.64 3.02 -11.37
CA TYR A 166 7.13 4.39 -11.28
C TYR A 166 6.77 5.24 -12.50
N GLN A 167 6.76 4.66 -13.69
CA GLN A 167 6.43 5.36 -14.94
C GLN A 167 4.94 5.66 -15.08
N LYS A 168 4.08 4.75 -14.63
CA LYS A 168 2.62 4.81 -14.83
C LYS A 168 1.85 5.11 -13.57
N GLY A 169 2.52 5.14 -12.42
CA GLY A 169 1.89 5.26 -11.12
C GLY A 169 2.20 6.57 -10.39
N SER A 170 1.32 6.88 -9.44
CA SER A 170 1.40 8.03 -8.54
C SER A 170 0.66 7.75 -7.23
N MET A 171 0.82 8.65 -6.24
CA MET A 171 0.07 8.60 -4.99
C MET A 171 -1.40 8.94 -5.18
N TYR A 172 -1.71 9.79 -6.13
CA TYR A 172 -3.06 10.19 -6.53
C TYR A 172 -3.09 10.68 -7.98
N ARG A 173 -4.28 10.72 -8.54
CA ARG A 173 -4.54 11.28 -9.88
C ARG A 173 -5.74 12.21 -9.83
N ILE A 174 -5.64 13.34 -10.53
CA ILE A 174 -6.80 14.15 -10.89
C ILE A 174 -7.05 13.94 -12.38
N PHE A 175 -8.26 13.50 -12.73
CA PHE A 175 -8.61 13.24 -14.12
C PHE A 175 -10.11 13.50 -14.37
N ASN A 176 -10.39 14.30 -15.37
CA ASN A 176 -11.77 14.72 -15.72
C ASN A 176 -12.59 15.20 -14.52
N GLY A 177 -12.00 16.04 -13.67
CA GLY A 177 -12.65 16.57 -12.48
C GLY A 177 -12.80 15.59 -11.31
N ASN A 178 -12.27 14.38 -11.40
CA ASN A 178 -12.29 13.39 -10.33
C ASN A 178 -10.93 13.23 -9.66
N LEU A 179 -10.93 12.93 -8.36
CA LEU A 179 -9.76 12.65 -7.55
C LEU A 179 -9.66 11.14 -7.28
N LEU A 180 -8.58 10.52 -7.73
CA LEU A 180 -8.33 9.09 -7.56
C LEU A 180 -7.14 8.90 -6.60
N TYR A 181 -7.27 8.02 -5.61
CA TYR A 181 -6.17 7.57 -4.74
C TYR A 181 -6.51 6.22 -4.12
N HIS A 182 -5.47 5.48 -3.67
CA HIS A 182 -5.67 4.12 -3.16
C HIS A 182 -6.35 4.07 -1.79
N GLY A 183 -5.78 4.69 -0.77
CA GLY A 183 -6.14 4.49 0.64
C GLY A 183 -6.96 5.64 1.22
N CYS A 184 -6.29 6.62 1.81
CA CYS A 184 -6.94 7.73 2.51
C CYS A 184 -6.17 9.05 2.37
N VAL A 185 -6.88 10.16 2.60
CA VAL A 185 -6.29 11.44 2.99
C VAL A 185 -6.41 11.52 4.51
N PRO A 186 -5.32 11.47 5.29
CA PRO A 186 -5.41 11.38 6.74
C PRO A 186 -6.19 12.54 7.37
N LEU A 187 -7.09 12.18 8.28
CA LEU A 187 -7.90 13.13 9.05
C LEU A 187 -7.63 13.00 10.55
N ASP A 188 -7.87 14.10 11.29
CA ASP A 188 -7.89 14.10 12.74
C ASP A 188 -9.21 13.55 13.32
N GLU A 189 -9.30 13.43 14.65
CA GLU A 189 -10.48 12.92 15.34
C GLU A 189 -11.74 13.83 15.18
N SER A 190 -11.57 15.04 14.67
CA SER A 190 -12.65 15.99 14.37
C SER A 190 -13.07 16.00 12.90
N GLY A 191 -12.38 15.21 12.05
CA GLY A 191 -12.66 15.11 10.62
C GLY A 191 -12.00 16.19 9.77
N ASN A 192 -11.02 16.96 10.32
CA ASN A 192 -10.23 17.91 9.56
C ASN A 192 -8.96 17.22 9.00
N LEU A 193 -8.30 17.87 8.01
CA LEU A 193 -7.05 17.38 7.46
C LEU A 193 -5.97 17.25 8.55
N GLU A 194 -5.46 16.04 8.74
CA GLU A 194 -4.43 15.74 9.73
C GLU A 194 -3.08 16.29 9.29
N GLY A 195 -2.41 17.00 10.20
CA GLY A 195 -1.03 17.41 10.01
C GLY A 195 -0.04 16.31 10.39
N VAL A 196 0.72 15.81 9.42
CA VAL A 196 1.75 14.79 9.62
C VAL A 196 3.12 15.45 9.62
N ALA A 197 3.88 15.29 10.71
CA ALA A 197 5.19 15.90 10.86
C ALA A 197 6.32 15.00 10.38
N PHE A 198 7.26 15.55 9.61
CA PHE A 198 8.52 14.93 9.27
C PHE A 198 9.65 15.95 9.43
N GLY A 199 10.45 15.77 10.45
CA GLY A 199 11.42 16.75 10.91
C GLY A 199 10.72 18.04 11.40
N LYS A 200 11.14 19.19 10.86
CA LYS A 200 10.58 20.49 11.26
C LYS A 200 9.33 20.90 10.48
N LYS A 201 8.92 20.12 9.49
CA LYS A 201 7.77 20.45 8.64
C LYS A 201 6.58 19.56 8.95
N ARG A 202 5.38 20.15 8.84
CA ARG A 202 4.10 19.46 8.93
C ARG A 202 3.40 19.60 7.59
N TYR A 203 2.90 18.49 7.08
CA TYR A 203 2.25 18.38 5.78
C TYR A 203 0.80 17.96 5.97
N HIS A 204 -0.11 18.46 5.14
CA HIS A 204 -1.53 18.17 5.18
C HIS A 204 -2.03 17.77 3.78
N GLY A 205 -3.13 17.08 3.71
CA GLY A 205 -3.89 16.85 2.48
C GLY A 205 -3.04 16.57 1.26
N ARG A 206 -3.19 17.37 0.22
CA ARG A 206 -2.45 17.27 -1.03
C ARG A 206 -0.93 17.39 -0.84
N GLU A 207 -0.48 18.36 -0.03
CA GLU A 207 0.95 18.56 0.21
C GLU A 207 1.61 17.31 0.82
N TYR A 208 0.86 16.58 1.67
CA TYR A 208 1.34 15.34 2.24
C TYR A 208 1.47 14.21 1.20
N LEU A 209 0.50 14.05 0.31
CA LEU A 209 0.59 13.06 -0.76
C LEU A 209 1.73 13.39 -1.74
N ASP A 210 1.91 14.67 -2.09
CA ASP A 210 3.03 15.15 -2.91
C ASP A 210 4.38 14.90 -2.23
N TYR A 211 4.46 15.09 -0.91
CA TYR A 211 5.66 14.76 -0.14
C TYR A 211 5.96 13.27 -0.19
N ALA A 212 4.97 12.43 0.05
CA ALA A 212 5.09 10.98 0.07
C ALA A 212 5.54 10.46 -1.31
N GLU A 213 4.95 10.94 -2.39
CA GLU A 213 5.34 10.58 -3.75
C GLU A 213 6.79 10.96 -4.06
N ARG A 214 7.19 12.18 -3.69
CA ARG A 214 8.57 12.65 -3.90
C ARG A 214 9.58 11.77 -3.19
N ILE A 215 9.31 11.33 -1.94
CA ILE A 215 10.20 10.44 -1.21
C ILE A 215 10.22 9.04 -1.84
N ALA A 216 9.06 8.50 -2.22
CA ALA A 216 8.97 7.21 -2.89
C ALA A 216 9.78 7.20 -4.20
N ARG A 217 9.66 8.24 -5.03
CA ARG A 217 10.46 8.38 -6.26
C ARG A 217 11.95 8.51 -5.97
N ARG A 218 12.33 9.22 -4.91
CA ARG A 218 13.73 9.33 -4.51
C ARG A 218 14.29 8.01 -3.99
N ALA A 219 13.48 7.16 -3.37
CA ALA A 219 13.89 5.82 -2.94
C ALA A 219 14.33 4.92 -4.12
N TRP A 220 13.87 5.22 -5.34
CA TRP A 220 14.26 4.53 -6.57
C TRP A 220 15.41 5.22 -7.33
N SER A 221 15.90 6.35 -6.85
CA SER A 221 16.99 7.08 -7.51
C SER A 221 18.37 6.51 -7.13
N LYS A 222 19.41 6.93 -7.87
CA LYS A 222 20.81 6.60 -7.55
C LYS A 222 21.27 7.20 -6.22
N ASP A 223 20.66 8.32 -5.82
CA ASP A 223 21.01 9.08 -4.60
C ASP A 223 20.14 8.69 -3.41
N VAL A 224 19.61 7.46 -3.40
CA VAL A 224 18.75 6.95 -2.34
C VAL A 224 19.45 6.95 -0.98
N ARG A 225 18.80 7.51 0.03
CA ARG A 225 19.26 7.55 1.42
C ARG A 225 18.53 6.52 2.27
N GLN A 226 19.14 6.13 3.41
CA GLN A 226 18.51 5.19 4.33
C GLN A 226 17.11 5.65 4.76
N LYS A 227 16.95 6.94 5.08
CA LYS A 227 15.64 7.50 5.47
C LYS A 227 14.57 7.39 4.34
N ASP A 228 14.96 7.36 3.07
CA ASP A 228 14.01 7.19 1.97
C ASP A 228 13.53 5.72 1.91
N ARG A 229 14.42 4.75 2.16
CA ARG A 229 14.08 3.32 2.31
C ARG A 229 13.21 3.06 3.53
N ASP A 230 13.51 3.71 4.66
CA ASP A 230 12.71 3.63 5.88
C ASP A 230 11.30 4.19 5.65
N PHE A 231 11.18 5.26 4.86
CA PHE A 231 9.90 5.86 4.54
C PHE A 231 9.03 4.94 3.66
N MET A 232 9.61 4.12 2.78
CA MET A 232 8.85 3.12 2.02
C MET A 232 8.17 2.11 2.96
N TRP A 233 8.87 1.67 4.02
CA TRP A 233 8.27 0.82 5.04
C TRP A 233 7.17 1.55 5.82
N TYR A 234 7.39 2.82 6.18
CA TYR A 234 6.36 3.65 6.83
C TYR A 234 5.10 3.77 5.95
N LEU A 235 5.23 3.96 4.65
CA LEU A 235 4.09 4.02 3.74
C LEU A 235 3.31 2.71 3.68
N TRP A 236 3.97 1.57 3.90
CA TRP A 236 3.32 0.27 3.99
C TRP A 236 2.41 0.14 5.22
N CYS A 237 2.86 0.54 6.41
CA CYS A 237 2.21 0.16 7.67
C CYS A 237 1.99 1.31 8.66
N GLY A 238 2.33 2.54 8.31
CA GLY A 238 2.16 3.70 9.18
C GLY A 238 0.68 4.07 9.38
N ARG A 239 0.27 4.35 10.62
CA ARG A 239 -1.12 4.74 10.96
C ARG A 239 -1.60 5.96 10.18
N LYS A 240 -0.70 6.90 9.89
CA LYS A 240 -0.99 8.12 9.10
C LYS A 240 -0.52 8.01 7.65
N SER A 241 -0.17 6.79 7.20
CA SER A 241 0.17 6.59 5.79
C SER A 241 -1.08 6.77 4.92
N PRO A 242 -0.99 7.53 3.82
CA PRO A 242 -2.11 7.71 2.89
C PRO A 242 -2.44 6.42 2.13
N LEU A 243 -1.56 5.42 2.13
CA LEU A 243 -1.75 4.14 1.45
C LEU A 243 -2.36 3.07 2.36
N SER A 244 -2.12 3.14 3.68
CA SER A 244 -2.60 2.15 4.64
C SER A 244 -3.67 2.73 5.58
N GLY A 245 -3.35 3.84 6.26
CA GLY A 245 -4.25 4.47 7.23
C GLY A 245 -4.69 3.53 8.36
N ARG A 246 -3.84 2.56 8.74
CA ARG A 246 -4.11 1.58 9.80
C ARG A 246 -2.90 1.36 10.68
N ASN A 247 -3.13 1.13 11.97
CA ASN A 247 -2.09 0.68 12.88
C ASN A 247 -1.98 -0.86 12.80
N ILE A 248 -1.20 -1.34 11.81
CA ILE A 248 -1.04 -2.78 11.54
C ILE A 248 -0.39 -3.47 12.76
N LYS A 249 -1.00 -4.54 13.26
CA LYS A 249 -0.61 -5.29 14.45
C LYS A 249 0.10 -6.60 14.07
N THR A 250 1.31 -6.51 13.51
CA THR A 250 2.04 -7.67 12.99
C THR A 250 2.60 -8.54 14.10
N PHE A 251 3.23 -7.96 15.13
CA PHE A 251 3.81 -8.68 16.26
C PHE A 251 2.72 -9.36 17.09
N GLU A 252 1.69 -8.60 17.44
CA GLU A 252 0.57 -9.06 18.26
C GLU A 252 -0.12 -10.25 17.60
N ARG A 253 -0.46 -10.14 16.31
CA ARG A 253 -1.07 -11.23 15.51
C ARG A 253 -0.17 -12.45 15.33
N THR A 254 1.13 -12.29 15.51
CA THR A 254 2.09 -13.38 15.36
C THR A 254 2.25 -14.16 16.65
N TYR A 255 2.41 -13.46 17.75
CA TYR A 255 2.84 -14.07 19.01
C TYR A 255 1.79 -13.99 20.13
N VAL A 256 1.02 -12.91 20.25
CA VAL A 256 0.12 -12.69 21.38
C VAL A 256 -1.13 -13.56 21.28
N LEU A 257 -1.53 -14.20 22.40
CA LEU A 257 -2.71 -15.07 22.44
C LEU A 257 -4.00 -14.27 22.62
N ASP A 258 -3.95 -13.11 23.27
CA ASP A 258 -5.11 -12.23 23.47
C ASP A 258 -5.48 -11.50 22.18
N GLU A 259 -6.55 -11.93 21.53
CA GLU A 259 -7.05 -11.37 20.28
C GLU A 259 -7.50 -9.90 20.39
N ASN A 260 -7.77 -9.38 21.59
CA ASN A 260 -8.10 -7.97 21.77
C ASN A 260 -6.92 -7.07 21.38
N THR A 261 -5.67 -7.54 21.53
CA THR A 261 -4.46 -6.82 21.12
C THR A 261 -4.30 -6.74 19.61
N TRP A 262 -5.03 -7.53 18.82
CA TRP A 262 -4.95 -7.59 17.37
C TRP A 262 -5.77 -6.51 16.65
N PHE A 263 -6.48 -5.68 17.42
CA PHE A 263 -7.29 -4.62 16.83
C PHE A 263 -6.43 -3.56 16.15
N GLU A 264 -6.66 -3.39 14.87
CA GLU A 264 -5.96 -2.42 14.02
C GLU A 264 -6.79 -1.14 13.90
N GLN A 265 -6.44 -0.14 14.70
CA GLN A 265 -7.10 1.16 14.66
C GLN A 265 -6.92 1.81 13.28
N SER A 266 -8.03 2.12 12.63
CA SER A 266 -8.05 2.85 11.37
C SER A 266 -7.88 4.36 11.59
N ASN A 267 -7.35 5.06 10.58
CA ASN A 267 -7.35 6.51 10.55
C ASN A 267 -8.79 7.06 10.61
N PRO A 268 -9.04 8.19 11.28
CA PRO A 268 -10.37 8.81 11.33
C PRO A 268 -11.03 9.06 9.96
N TYR A 269 -10.25 9.14 8.88
CA TYR A 269 -10.77 9.17 7.52
C TYR A 269 -11.86 8.12 7.29
N TYR A 270 -11.66 6.87 7.72
CA TYR A 270 -12.63 5.78 7.54
C TYR A 270 -13.90 5.90 8.40
N LYS A 271 -13.90 6.81 9.38
CA LYS A 271 -15.10 7.21 10.14
C LYS A 271 -15.89 8.29 9.40
N PHE A 272 -15.18 9.28 8.83
CA PHE A 272 -15.82 10.50 8.28
C PHE A 272 -16.06 10.46 6.76
N TYR A 273 -15.44 9.55 6.01
CA TYR A 273 -15.53 9.51 4.55
C TYR A 273 -16.95 9.22 3.99
N HIS A 274 -17.92 8.92 4.87
CA HIS A 274 -19.33 8.83 4.52
C HIS A 274 -20.05 10.19 4.48
N GLU A 275 -19.41 11.23 4.98
CA GLU A 275 -19.98 12.56 5.07
C GLU A 275 -19.63 13.39 3.83
N GLU A 276 -20.66 13.88 3.14
CA GLU A 276 -20.48 14.70 1.94
C GLU A 276 -19.60 15.93 2.16
N LYS A 277 -19.78 16.61 3.31
CA LYS A 277 -18.96 17.79 3.67
C LYS A 277 -17.48 17.47 3.76
N VAL A 278 -17.11 16.27 4.25
CA VAL A 278 -15.72 15.83 4.37
C VAL A 278 -15.14 15.49 3.00
N CYS A 279 -15.93 14.82 2.15
CA CYS A 279 -15.53 14.55 0.77
C CYS A 279 -15.32 15.86 -0.01
N ASN A 280 -16.22 16.84 0.14
CA ASN A 280 -16.07 18.15 -0.48
C ASN A 280 -14.83 18.91 0.05
N MET A 281 -14.55 18.87 1.35
CA MET A 281 -13.32 19.44 1.92
C MET A 281 -12.07 18.82 1.26
N ILE A 282 -12.03 17.50 1.12
CA ILE A 282 -10.92 16.82 0.45
C ILE A 282 -10.84 17.22 -1.03
N LEU A 283 -11.94 17.23 -1.77
CA LEU A 283 -11.96 17.66 -3.17
C LEU A 283 -11.43 19.08 -3.33
N HIS A 284 -11.88 20.02 -2.48
CA HIS A 284 -11.43 21.41 -2.48
C HIS A 284 -9.92 21.54 -2.21
N GLU A 285 -9.37 20.73 -1.31
CA GLU A 285 -7.92 20.67 -1.03
C GLU A 285 -7.10 20.31 -2.29
N PHE A 286 -7.68 19.51 -3.17
CA PHE A 286 -7.08 19.14 -4.46
C PHE A 286 -7.47 20.07 -5.61
N GLY A 287 -8.19 21.18 -5.34
CA GLY A 287 -8.58 22.18 -6.32
C GLY A 287 -9.82 21.81 -7.16
N LEU A 288 -10.62 20.87 -6.67
CA LEU A 288 -11.83 20.40 -7.33
C LEU A 288 -13.09 20.98 -6.63
N TYR A 289 -13.73 21.93 -7.27
CA TYR A 289 -14.87 22.70 -6.71
C TYR A 289 -16.20 22.41 -7.40
N SER A 290 -16.21 21.54 -8.42
CA SER A 290 -17.44 21.20 -9.14
C SER A 290 -18.33 20.27 -8.33
N GLU A 291 -19.63 20.48 -8.43
CA GLU A 291 -20.64 19.56 -7.86
C GLU A 291 -20.57 18.16 -8.48
N SER A 292 -20.08 18.05 -9.72
CA SER A 292 -19.85 16.78 -10.42
C SER A 292 -18.48 16.15 -10.15
N SER A 293 -17.72 16.67 -9.19
CA SER A 293 -16.42 16.07 -8.78
C SER A 293 -16.66 14.95 -7.78
N HIS A 294 -15.92 13.85 -7.97
CA HIS A 294 -15.96 12.68 -7.11
C HIS A 294 -14.59 12.27 -6.60
N ILE A 295 -14.56 11.63 -5.43
CA ILE A 295 -13.44 10.85 -4.95
C ILE A 295 -13.65 9.40 -5.39
N ILE A 296 -12.60 8.78 -5.95
CA ILE A 296 -12.59 7.38 -6.34
C ILE A 296 -11.43 6.72 -5.60
N ASN A 297 -11.73 5.77 -4.69
CA ASN A 297 -10.68 5.11 -3.92
C ASN A 297 -10.89 3.59 -3.80
N GLY A 298 -9.93 2.92 -3.13
CA GLY A 298 -9.89 1.49 -2.91
C GLY A 298 -9.47 1.11 -1.49
N HIS A 299 -8.49 0.20 -1.36
CA HIS A 299 -7.84 -0.28 -0.13
C HIS A 299 -8.73 -1.05 0.84
N THR A 300 -9.96 -0.60 1.07
CA THR A 300 -10.91 -1.29 1.95
C THR A 300 -12.02 -1.88 1.09
N PRO A 301 -12.00 -3.21 0.82
CA PRO A 301 -12.96 -3.85 -0.04
C PRO A 301 -14.40 -3.66 0.46
N VAL A 302 -15.31 -3.37 -0.47
CA VAL A 302 -16.74 -3.24 -0.20
C VAL A 302 -17.33 -4.62 0.11
N ARG A 303 -17.87 -4.78 1.29
CA ARG A 303 -18.47 -6.06 1.74
C ARG A 303 -19.95 -6.09 1.36
N THR A 304 -20.24 -6.40 0.09
CA THR A 304 -21.63 -6.50 -0.40
C THR A 304 -22.42 -7.57 0.33
N SER A 305 -21.77 -8.64 0.79
CA SER A 305 -22.35 -9.69 1.64
C SER A 305 -22.91 -9.14 2.98
N LYS A 306 -22.43 -7.96 3.42
CA LYS A 306 -22.90 -7.25 4.62
C LYS A 306 -23.78 -6.04 4.30
N GLY A 307 -24.19 -5.87 3.04
CA GLY A 307 -25.03 -4.76 2.58
C GLY A 307 -24.26 -3.44 2.38
N GLU A 308 -22.91 -3.45 2.35
CA GLU A 308 -22.16 -2.25 2.02
C GLU A 308 -22.32 -1.91 0.53
N HIS A 309 -22.38 -0.61 0.23
CA HIS A 309 -22.52 -0.07 -1.12
C HIS A 309 -21.27 0.69 -1.56
N PRO A 310 -20.86 0.59 -2.84
CA PRO A 310 -19.67 1.28 -3.35
C PRO A 310 -19.85 2.81 -3.44
N VAL A 311 -21.08 3.28 -3.62
CA VAL A 311 -21.40 4.72 -3.68
C VAL A 311 -21.71 5.21 -2.27
N ARG A 312 -21.00 6.24 -1.82
CA ARG A 312 -21.07 6.80 -0.46
C ARG A 312 -21.14 8.33 -0.51
N ALA A 313 -21.41 8.96 0.64
CA ALA A 313 -21.42 10.43 0.78
C ALA A 313 -22.28 11.13 -0.31
N ASN A 314 -23.50 10.67 -0.50
CA ASN A 314 -24.43 11.18 -1.54
C ASN A 314 -23.82 11.21 -2.96
N GLY A 315 -23.00 10.19 -3.30
CA GLY A 315 -22.34 10.09 -4.60
C GLY A 315 -20.96 10.71 -4.67
N LYS A 316 -20.53 11.50 -3.68
CA LYS A 316 -19.22 12.15 -3.69
C LYS A 316 -18.05 11.18 -3.55
N LEU A 317 -18.25 9.98 -2.98
CA LEU A 317 -17.22 8.95 -2.85
C LEU A 317 -17.67 7.65 -3.52
N LEU A 318 -16.79 7.14 -4.39
CA LEU A 318 -16.94 5.88 -5.11
C LEU A 318 -15.82 4.93 -4.69
N VAL A 319 -16.15 3.88 -3.93
CA VAL A 319 -15.18 2.86 -3.49
C VAL A 319 -15.21 1.71 -4.48
N ILE A 320 -14.18 1.56 -5.29
CA ILE A 320 -14.14 0.56 -6.37
C ILE A 320 -13.30 -0.69 -6.04
N ASP A 321 -13.04 -0.94 -4.75
CA ASP A 321 -12.37 -2.14 -4.29
C ASP A 321 -13.38 -3.22 -3.91
N GLY A 322 -13.43 -4.29 -4.70
CA GLY A 322 -14.25 -5.47 -4.44
C GLY A 322 -13.42 -6.68 -4.01
N GLY A 323 -12.09 -6.54 -3.93
CA GLY A 323 -11.19 -7.63 -3.60
C GLY A 323 -11.08 -8.68 -4.71
N PHE A 324 -10.46 -8.36 -5.85
CA PHE A 324 -10.23 -9.29 -6.97
C PHE A 324 -9.47 -10.56 -6.57
N CYS A 325 -8.70 -10.50 -5.47
CA CYS A 325 -8.00 -11.68 -4.96
C CYS A 325 -8.99 -12.73 -4.44
N LYS A 326 -8.85 -13.96 -4.90
CA LYS A 326 -9.75 -15.09 -4.56
C LYS A 326 -10.00 -15.26 -3.04
N SER A 327 -9.00 -14.92 -2.22
CA SER A 327 -9.12 -14.99 -0.75
C SER A 327 -10.17 -14.04 -0.17
N TYR A 328 -10.49 -12.94 -0.86
CA TYR A 328 -11.48 -11.95 -0.42
C TYR A 328 -12.91 -12.28 -0.84
N HIS A 329 -13.13 -13.12 -1.87
CA HIS A 329 -14.47 -13.38 -2.44
C HIS A 329 -15.49 -13.83 -1.40
N LYS A 330 -15.07 -14.65 -0.41
CA LYS A 330 -15.95 -15.09 0.68
C LYS A 330 -16.41 -13.95 1.60
N THR A 331 -15.59 -12.92 1.74
CA THR A 331 -15.87 -11.78 2.61
C THR A 331 -16.62 -10.66 1.87
N THR A 332 -16.25 -10.39 0.62
CA THR A 332 -16.82 -9.32 -0.19
C THR A 332 -18.12 -9.72 -0.88
N GLY A 333 -18.24 -10.98 -1.29
CA GLY A 333 -19.40 -11.49 -2.04
C GLY A 333 -19.34 -11.21 -3.55
N ILE A 334 -18.30 -10.51 -4.01
CA ILE A 334 -18.06 -10.18 -5.44
C ILE A 334 -16.57 -10.32 -5.77
N ALA A 335 -16.21 -10.25 -7.06
CA ALA A 335 -14.82 -10.26 -7.49
C ALA A 335 -14.22 -8.85 -7.59
N GLY A 336 -15.01 -7.83 -7.85
CA GLY A 336 -14.50 -6.47 -7.98
C GLY A 336 -15.45 -5.52 -8.69
N TYR A 337 -14.98 -4.29 -8.89
CA TYR A 337 -15.71 -3.23 -9.57
C TYR A 337 -14.95 -2.68 -10.78
N THR A 338 -15.71 -2.23 -11.78
CA THR A 338 -15.22 -1.34 -12.84
C THR A 338 -16.04 -0.05 -12.81
N LEU A 339 -15.37 1.08 -12.67
CA LEU A 339 -15.98 2.39 -12.88
C LEU A 339 -15.90 2.74 -14.37
N ILE A 340 -17.00 3.15 -14.94
CA ILE A 340 -17.11 3.58 -16.34
C ILE A 340 -17.53 5.05 -16.33
N PHE A 341 -16.61 5.93 -16.77
CA PHE A 341 -16.87 7.34 -17.03
C PHE A 341 -16.99 7.54 -18.55
N ASN A 342 -18.09 8.08 -19.00
CA ASN A 342 -18.33 8.32 -20.42
C ASN A 342 -19.13 9.63 -20.64
N SER A 343 -19.50 9.91 -21.90
CA SER A 343 -20.19 11.14 -22.29
C SER A 343 -21.59 11.32 -21.67
N HIS A 344 -22.14 10.31 -21.02
CA HIS A 344 -23.47 10.32 -20.40
C HIS A 344 -23.42 10.28 -18.88
N GLY A 345 -22.24 10.18 -18.27
CA GLY A 345 -22.06 10.16 -16.83
C GLY A 345 -21.25 8.97 -16.33
N ILE A 346 -21.49 8.57 -15.08
CA ILE A 346 -20.73 7.57 -14.36
C ILE A 346 -21.57 6.32 -14.08
N ARG A 347 -21.00 5.16 -14.34
CA ARG A 347 -21.56 3.84 -14.00
C ARG A 347 -20.57 3.01 -13.22
N ILE A 348 -21.06 2.23 -12.26
CA ILE A 348 -20.30 1.17 -11.60
C ILE A 348 -20.78 -0.17 -12.10
N LYS A 349 -19.86 -1.02 -12.51
CA LYS A 349 -20.09 -2.41 -12.89
C LYS A 349 -19.47 -3.32 -11.85
N SER A 350 -20.28 -4.11 -11.13
CA SER A 350 -19.83 -5.13 -10.20
C SER A 350 -19.68 -6.48 -10.92
N HIS A 351 -18.60 -7.21 -10.63
CA HIS A 351 -18.29 -8.47 -11.28
C HIS A 351 -18.42 -9.62 -10.29
N GLN A 352 -19.05 -10.73 -10.73
CA GLN A 352 -19.07 -11.97 -9.98
C GLN A 352 -17.72 -12.69 -10.10
N PRO A 353 -17.35 -13.54 -9.13
CA PRO A 353 -16.13 -14.34 -9.23
C PRO A 353 -16.11 -15.22 -10.50
N PHE A 354 -14.97 -15.26 -11.17
CA PHE A 354 -14.72 -16.18 -12.27
C PHE A 354 -14.88 -17.62 -11.79
N GLN A 355 -15.73 -18.41 -12.44
CA GLN A 355 -16.07 -19.77 -12.01
C GLN A 355 -14.93 -20.75 -12.33
N SER A 356 -14.67 -20.97 -13.61
CA SER A 356 -13.60 -21.84 -14.08
C SER A 356 -13.34 -21.66 -15.58
N VAL A 357 -12.14 -22.09 -16.01
CA VAL A 357 -11.80 -22.15 -17.44
C VAL A 357 -12.74 -23.10 -18.18
N TYR A 358 -13.12 -24.22 -17.56
CA TYR A 358 -14.07 -25.17 -18.14
C TYR A 358 -15.43 -24.51 -18.42
N ALA A 359 -16.00 -23.83 -17.43
CA ALA A 359 -17.28 -23.12 -17.62
C ALA A 359 -17.20 -22.05 -18.71
N ALA A 360 -16.07 -21.35 -18.83
CA ALA A 360 -15.88 -20.33 -19.86
C ALA A 360 -15.77 -20.94 -21.28
N LEU A 361 -15.02 -22.03 -21.45
CA LEU A 361 -14.73 -22.62 -22.77
C LEU A 361 -15.79 -23.60 -23.22
N GLU A 362 -16.25 -24.51 -22.35
CA GLU A 362 -17.16 -25.60 -22.71
C GLU A 362 -18.64 -25.24 -22.52
N GLU A 363 -18.95 -24.39 -21.52
CA GLU A 363 -20.32 -23.96 -21.22
C GLU A 363 -20.64 -22.57 -21.75
N ASN A 364 -19.66 -21.88 -22.36
CA ASN A 364 -19.77 -20.50 -22.86
C ASN A 364 -20.30 -19.52 -21.81
N LYS A 365 -19.90 -19.72 -20.52
CA LYS A 365 -20.27 -18.87 -19.41
C LYS A 365 -19.26 -17.73 -19.25
N ASP A 366 -19.73 -16.50 -19.40
CA ASP A 366 -18.95 -15.30 -19.10
C ASP A 366 -19.06 -14.92 -17.62
N ILE A 367 -18.25 -13.96 -17.19
CA ILE A 367 -18.37 -13.36 -15.86
C ILE A 367 -19.64 -12.54 -15.79
N GLU A 368 -20.56 -12.96 -14.92
CA GLU A 368 -21.76 -12.18 -14.67
C GLU A 368 -21.43 -10.83 -14.05
N SER A 369 -22.07 -9.77 -14.56
CA SER A 369 -21.83 -8.41 -14.08
C SER A 369 -23.15 -7.64 -13.98
N LYS A 370 -23.27 -6.84 -12.91
CA LYS A 370 -24.40 -5.89 -12.75
C LYS A 370 -23.90 -4.48 -12.96
N SER A 371 -24.62 -3.70 -13.76
CA SER A 371 -24.31 -2.29 -14.00
C SER A 371 -25.30 -1.40 -13.28
N GLU A 372 -24.79 -0.42 -12.54
CA GLU A 372 -25.56 0.60 -11.83
C GLU A 372 -25.14 1.98 -12.30
N LEU A 373 -26.14 2.85 -12.51
CA LEU A 373 -25.94 4.24 -12.87
C LEU A 373 -25.70 5.05 -11.58
N VAL A 374 -24.55 5.72 -11.49
CA VAL A 374 -24.20 6.58 -10.36
C VAL A 374 -24.62 8.01 -10.61
N GLU A 375 -24.29 8.53 -11.80
CA GLU A 375 -24.60 9.89 -12.19
C GLU A 375 -24.92 9.97 -13.69
N THR A 376 -25.84 10.86 -14.04
CA THR A 376 -26.19 11.15 -15.44
C THR A 376 -25.90 12.62 -15.71
N GLU A 377 -25.10 12.87 -16.73
CA GLU A 377 -24.89 14.23 -17.23
C GLU A 377 -26.19 14.77 -17.89
N LYS A 378 -26.53 16.00 -17.54
CA LYS A 378 -27.71 16.70 -18.15
C LYS A 378 -27.47 16.95 -19.63
N GLU A 379 -26.25 17.33 -19.97
CA GLU A 379 -25.77 17.52 -21.33
C GLU A 379 -24.66 16.54 -21.60
N ARG A 380 -24.63 16.00 -22.80
CA ARG A 380 -23.59 15.05 -23.22
C ARG A 380 -22.21 15.70 -23.19
N LEU A 381 -21.28 15.11 -22.40
CA LEU A 381 -19.88 15.51 -22.40
C LEU A 381 -19.25 15.22 -23.76
N MET A 382 -18.59 16.23 -24.32
CA MET A 382 -17.84 16.12 -25.56
C MET A 382 -16.36 15.96 -25.26
N VAL A 383 -15.57 15.46 -26.23
CA VAL A 383 -14.11 15.31 -26.06
C VAL A 383 -13.46 16.63 -25.62
N ARG A 384 -13.90 17.76 -26.16
CA ARG A 384 -13.38 19.11 -25.81
C ARG A 384 -13.53 19.47 -24.32
N ASP A 385 -14.49 18.83 -23.63
CA ASP A 385 -14.81 19.10 -22.22
C ASP A 385 -13.95 18.26 -21.27
N THR A 386 -13.23 17.27 -21.81
CA THR A 386 -12.31 16.39 -21.08
C THR A 386 -10.90 16.96 -20.98
N ASP A 387 -10.10 16.46 -20.02
CA ASP A 387 -8.68 16.86 -19.91
C ASP A 387 -7.86 16.46 -21.14
N SER A 388 -8.17 15.30 -21.74
CA SER A 388 -7.56 14.90 -23.02
C SER A 388 -7.92 15.86 -24.14
N GLY A 389 -9.15 16.33 -24.21
CA GLY A 389 -9.62 17.29 -25.20
C GLY A 389 -8.96 18.67 -25.04
N LYS A 390 -8.82 19.14 -23.80
CA LYS A 390 -8.08 20.38 -23.50
C LYS A 390 -6.64 20.30 -24.00
N LYS A 391 -5.94 19.19 -23.71
CA LYS A 391 -4.57 18.96 -24.18
C LYS A 391 -4.48 18.93 -25.70
N ILE A 392 -5.38 18.23 -26.39
CA ILE A 392 -5.44 18.22 -27.86
C ILE A 392 -5.62 19.64 -28.41
N LYS A 393 -6.45 20.46 -27.77
CA LYS A 393 -6.64 21.85 -28.18
C LYS A 393 -5.36 22.67 -28.02
N GLU A 394 -4.66 22.55 -26.90
CA GLU A 394 -3.37 23.19 -26.66
C GLU A 394 -2.34 22.77 -27.72
N ASP A 395 -2.26 21.48 -28.05
CA ASP A 395 -1.37 20.95 -29.09
C ASP A 395 -1.72 21.52 -30.49
N ILE A 396 -3.02 21.61 -30.82
CA ILE A 396 -3.50 22.20 -32.07
C ILE A 396 -3.13 23.69 -32.15
N ASP A 397 -3.33 24.45 -31.08
CA ASP A 397 -3.03 25.87 -31.03
C ASP A 397 -1.51 26.10 -31.11
N GLY A 398 -0.69 25.28 -30.45
CA GLY A 398 0.77 25.26 -30.59
C GLY A 398 1.23 24.98 -32.02
N LEU A 399 0.65 23.98 -32.69
CA LEU A 399 0.96 23.66 -34.09
C LEU A 399 0.55 24.79 -35.06
N LYS A 400 -0.57 25.48 -34.80
CA LYS A 400 -0.97 26.67 -35.61
C LYS A 400 0.04 27.81 -35.45
N MET A 401 0.51 28.08 -34.22
CA MET A 401 1.54 29.09 -33.96
C MET A 401 2.84 28.73 -34.66
N LEU A 402 3.27 27.47 -34.60
CA LEU A 402 4.47 26.99 -35.31
C LEU A 402 4.34 27.15 -36.83
N LEU A 403 3.19 26.79 -37.39
CA LEU A 403 2.92 26.96 -38.82
C LEU A 403 2.96 28.43 -39.24
N GLN A 404 2.43 29.34 -38.43
CA GLN A 404 2.45 30.76 -38.68
C GLN A 404 3.89 31.33 -38.63
N ALA A 405 4.68 30.94 -37.61
CA ALA A 405 6.08 31.32 -37.51
C ALA A 405 6.90 30.82 -38.69
N TYR A 406 6.66 29.57 -39.14
CA TYR A 406 7.28 29.03 -40.35
C TYR A 406 6.93 29.85 -41.62
N ARG A 407 5.65 30.22 -41.76
CA ARG A 407 5.20 31.06 -42.91
C ARG A 407 5.75 32.47 -42.88
N ASN A 408 6.02 33.00 -41.68
CA ASN A 408 6.63 34.33 -41.51
C ASN A 408 8.15 34.33 -41.72
N GLY A 409 8.80 33.17 -41.84
CA GLY A 409 10.25 33.06 -41.93
C GLY A 409 10.99 33.26 -40.61
N ASP A 410 10.30 33.01 -39.49
CA ASP A 410 10.88 33.17 -38.15
C ASP A 410 11.87 32.04 -37.79
N PHE A 411 12.00 31.02 -38.67
CA PHE A 411 12.96 29.93 -38.55
C PHE A 411 13.98 29.98 -39.66
N GLU A 412 15.26 30.06 -39.30
CA GLU A 412 16.37 29.75 -40.19
C GLU A 412 16.48 28.24 -40.35
N ILE A 413 16.52 27.72 -41.60
CA ILE A 413 16.67 26.28 -41.92
C ILE A 413 18.16 25.93 -41.88
#